data_a4b4cb558bbe2188b248b113faef0b71
#
_entry.id   a4b4cb558bbe2188b248b113faef0b71
#
_cell.length_a   1.000
_cell.length_b   1.000
_cell.length_c   1.000
_cell.angle_alpha   90.00
_cell.angle_beta   90.00
_cell.angle_gamma   90.00
#
_symmetry.space_group_name_H-M   'P 1'
#
loop_
_entity.id
_entity.type
_entity.pdbx_description
1 polymer ?
#
loop_
_entity_poly.entity_id
_entity_poly.type
_entity_poly.pdbx_seq_one_letter_code
_entity_poly.pdbx_strand_id
1 'polypeptide(L)'
;MPALVFIDGNELRAQEIRRILPGIPLAVEALQTGFSTSAPEPAQRARDKVLAHPVAAGCFAEAVDLTTLDGKSLRLELDSENENRFCKWWRETPARLHLVVALRRAPGAEIELVTGVCEGRIADQPAGPHVLGWDRLFVPAPDGAAGEGDKGDEEGDDGITLAQ
;
A
#
# COMPACT_ATOMS: atom_id res chain seq x y z
N MET A 1 -19.05 18.43 -8.35
CA MET A 1 -17.68 17.88 -8.46
C MET A 1 -17.79 16.45 -8.94
N PRO A 2 -17.12 16.08 -10.03
CA PRO A 2 -17.12 14.69 -10.47
C PRO A 2 -16.47 13.82 -9.40
N ALA A 3 -16.98 12.59 -9.25
CA ALA A 3 -16.41 11.64 -8.31
C ALA A 3 -15.01 11.21 -8.76
N LEU A 4 -14.11 11.06 -7.80
CA LEU A 4 -12.84 10.39 -8.03
C LEU A 4 -13.11 8.88 -8.14
N VAL A 5 -12.56 8.22 -9.15
CA VAL A 5 -12.79 6.79 -9.39
C VAL A 5 -11.66 5.97 -8.78
N PHE A 6 -12.01 5.07 -7.87
CA PHE A 6 -11.10 4.07 -7.33
C PHE A 6 -11.18 2.80 -8.18
N ILE A 7 -10.11 2.52 -8.91
CA ILE A 7 -10.01 1.39 -9.82
C ILE A 7 -9.50 0.16 -9.06
N ASP A 8 -10.10 -1.00 -9.32
CA ASP A 8 -9.79 -2.27 -8.66
C ASP A 8 -10.02 -2.25 -7.14
N GLY A 9 -10.77 -1.25 -6.69
CA GLY A 9 -11.15 -1.16 -5.30
C GLY A 9 -12.28 -2.14 -4.96
N ASN A 10 -12.26 -2.62 -3.72
CA ASN A 10 -13.43 -3.24 -3.14
C ASN A 10 -14.13 -2.23 -2.22
N GLU A 11 -15.40 -2.49 -1.91
CA GLU A 11 -16.21 -1.56 -1.14
C GLU A 11 -15.70 -1.37 0.30
N LEU A 12 -15.11 -2.38 0.92
CA LEU A 12 -14.53 -2.23 2.27
C LEU A 12 -13.36 -1.24 2.25
N ARG A 13 -12.47 -1.36 1.28
CA ARG A 13 -11.36 -0.43 1.12
C ARG A 13 -11.85 0.98 0.78
N ALA A 14 -12.86 1.09 -0.06
CA ALA A 14 -13.48 2.37 -0.39
C ALA A 14 -14.09 3.06 0.85
N GLN A 15 -14.72 2.30 1.74
CA GLN A 15 -15.25 2.83 3.00
C GLN A 15 -14.15 3.36 3.91
N GLU A 16 -13.01 2.70 4.00
CA GLU A 16 -11.84 3.20 4.73
C GLU A 16 -11.35 4.52 4.14
N ILE A 17 -11.20 4.58 2.83
CA ILE A 17 -10.77 5.80 2.13
C ILE A 17 -11.76 6.95 2.37
N ARG A 18 -13.06 6.69 2.31
CA ARG A 18 -14.10 7.71 2.60
C ARG A 18 -14.02 8.24 4.04
N ARG A 19 -13.58 7.42 5.00
CA ARG A 19 -13.36 7.88 6.38
C ARG A 19 -12.14 8.80 6.49
N ILE A 20 -11.09 8.52 5.72
CA ILE A 20 -9.86 9.33 5.70
C ILE A 20 -10.06 10.62 4.92
N LEU A 21 -10.84 10.59 3.85
CA LEU A 21 -11.08 11.69 2.93
C LEU A 21 -12.59 12.06 2.90
N PRO A 22 -13.17 12.51 4.01
CA PRO A 22 -14.57 12.88 4.05
C PRO A 22 -14.80 14.14 3.18
N GLY A 23 -15.68 14.10 2.25
CA GLY A 23 -15.99 15.24 1.37
C GLY A 23 -15.43 15.10 -0.04
N ILE A 24 -14.67 14.04 -0.32
CA ILE A 24 -14.32 13.68 -1.69
C ILE A 24 -15.30 12.60 -2.18
N PRO A 25 -16.14 12.90 -3.19
CA PRO A 25 -16.99 11.88 -3.79
C PRO A 25 -16.13 10.76 -4.40
N LEU A 26 -16.36 9.53 -3.99
CA LEU A 26 -15.61 8.37 -4.42
C LEU A 26 -16.54 7.35 -5.07
N ALA A 27 -16.28 7.05 -6.35
CA ALA A 27 -16.88 5.93 -7.06
C ALA A 27 -15.88 4.76 -7.11
N VAL A 28 -16.37 3.54 -7.14
CA VAL A 28 -15.56 2.33 -7.23
C VAL A 28 -15.85 1.63 -8.54
N GLU A 29 -14.81 1.30 -9.28
CA GLU A 29 -14.92 0.54 -10.53
C GLU A 29 -13.98 -0.66 -10.51
N ALA A 30 -14.48 -1.78 -11.03
CA ALA A 30 -13.67 -2.99 -11.17
C ALA A 30 -12.73 -2.87 -12.38
N LEU A 31 -11.60 -3.56 -12.30
CA LEU A 31 -10.73 -3.77 -13.47
C LEU A 31 -11.48 -4.51 -14.57
N GLN A 32 -11.07 -4.25 -15.81
CA GLN A 32 -11.61 -4.97 -16.96
C GLN A 32 -11.33 -6.47 -16.83
N THR A 33 -12.28 -7.28 -17.26
CA THR A 33 -12.13 -8.74 -17.30
C THR A 33 -10.89 -9.14 -18.11
N GLY A 34 -10.06 -10.00 -17.53
CA GLY A 34 -8.82 -10.46 -18.14
C GLY A 34 -7.61 -9.55 -17.92
N PHE A 35 -7.76 -8.41 -17.24
CA PHE A 35 -6.60 -7.61 -16.85
C PHE A 35 -5.80 -8.35 -15.78
N SER A 36 -4.49 -8.42 -15.98
CA SER A 36 -3.56 -8.83 -14.94
C SER A 36 -2.26 -8.04 -15.09
N THR A 37 -1.56 -7.86 -13.99
CA THR A 37 -0.21 -7.29 -13.99
C THR A 37 0.72 -8.20 -13.19
N SER A 38 1.82 -8.57 -13.79
CA SER A 38 2.88 -9.38 -13.19
C SER A 38 4.09 -8.55 -12.79
N ALA A 39 4.02 -7.23 -12.93
CA ALA A 39 5.12 -6.36 -12.59
C ALA A 39 5.56 -6.56 -11.13
N PRO A 40 6.86 -6.75 -10.86
CA PRO A 40 7.36 -6.97 -9.51
C PRO A 40 7.18 -5.74 -8.62
N GLU A 41 7.33 -4.56 -9.18
CA GLU A 41 7.25 -3.29 -8.46
C GLU A 41 5.81 -2.84 -8.23
N PRO A 42 5.41 -2.50 -6.99
CA PRO A 42 4.05 -2.03 -6.72
C PRO A 42 3.73 -0.74 -7.46
N ALA A 43 4.68 0.15 -7.66
CA ALA A 43 4.50 1.36 -8.45
C ALA A 43 4.05 1.06 -9.88
N GLN A 44 4.67 0.09 -10.53
CA GLN A 44 4.30 -0.30 -11.88
C GLN A 44 2.94 -0.98 -11.90
N ARG A 45 2.62 -1.84 -10.93
CA ARG A 45 1.30 -2.47 -10.84
C ARG A 45 0.17 -1.43 -10.67
N ALA A 46 0.36 -0.44 -9.81
CA ALA A 46 -0.62 0.62 -9.62
C ALA A 46 -0.80 1.45 -10.90
N ARG A 47 0.29 1.79 -11.57
CA ARG A 47 0.29 2.51 -12.85
C ARG A 47 -0.42 1.73 -13.95
N ASP A 48 -0.14 0.44 -14.08
CA ASP A 48 -0.77 -0.45 -15.08
C ASP A 48 -2.28 -0.49 -14.92
N LYS A 49 -2.78 -0.54 -13.69
CA LYS A 49 -4.22 -0.49 -13.41
C LYS A 49 -4.86 0.79 -13.92
N VAL A 50 -4.24 1.94 -13.67
CA VAL A 50 -4.74 3.24 -14.15
C VAL A 50 -4.68 3.33 -15.66
N LEU A 51 -3.61 2.86 -16.29
CA LEU A 51 -3.45 2.87 -17.75
C LEU A 51 -4.46 1.96 -18.46
N ALA A 52 -4.78 0.82 -17.87
CA ALA A 52 -5.72 -0.13 -18.44
C ALA A 52 -7.19 0.32 -18.34
N HIS A 53 -7.48 1.36 -17.55
CA HIS A 53 -8.86 1.77 -17.29
C HIS A 53 -9.19 3.10 -17.99
N PRO A 54 -10.04 3.08 -19.02
CA PRO A 54 -10.46 4.29 -19.71
C PRO A 54 -11.54 5.02 -18.91
N VAL A 55 -11.16 5.94 -18.07
CA VAL A 55 -12.10 6.74 -17.27
C VAL A 55 -12.17 8.16 -17.79
N ALA A 56 -13.38 8.69 -17.82
CA ALA A 56 -13.65 10.07 -18.21
C ALA A 56 -13.48 11.08 -17.03
N ALA A 57 -13.01 10.63 -15.89
CA ALA A 57 -12.82 11.42 -14.67
C ALA A 57 -11.42 11.21 -14.09
N GLY A 58 -11.10 11.92 -13.03
CA GLY A 58 -9.93 11.60 -12.21
C GLY A 58 -10.05 10.20 -11.61
N CYS A 59 -8.97 9.46 -11.57
CA CYS A 59 -8.96 8.10 -11.07
C CYS A 59 -7.65 7.74 -10.36
N PHE A 60 -7.70 6.73 -9.51
CA PHE A 60 -6.52 6.18 -8.88
C PHE A 60 -6.63 4.67 -8.70
N ALA A 61 -5.48 4.04 -8.56
CA ALA A 61 -5.37 2.64 -8.18
C ALA A 61 -4.28 2.46 -7.13
N GLU A 62 -4.40 1.43 -6.34
CA GLU A 62 -3.44 1.06 -5.31
C GLU A 62 -2.73 -0.23 -5.69
N ALA A 63 -1.48 -0.34 -5.23
CA ALA A 63 -0.77 -1.60 -5.14
C ALA A 63 -0.03 -1.67 -3.81
N VAL A 64 0.02 -2.85 -3.24
CA VAL A 64 0.63 -3.10 -1.94
C VAL A 64 1.73 -4.14 -2.11
N ASP A 65 2.82 -3.94 -1.41
CA ASP A 65 3.87 -4.95 -1.23
C ASP A 65 4.25 -5.06 0.24
N LEU A 66 4.68 -6.23 0.64
CA LEU A 66 5.17 -6.52 1.96
C LEU A 66 6.62 -6.98 1.84
N THR A 67 7.52 -6.32 2.54
CA THR A 67 8.95 -6.65 2.51
C THR A 67 9.50 -6.89 3.91
N THR A 68 10.55 -7.68 3.99
CA THR A 68 11.42 -7.72 5.17
C THR A 68 12.19 -6.40 5.30
N LEU A 69 12.86 -6.17 6.42
CA LEU A 69 13.64 -4.94 6.62
C LEU A 69 14.83 -4.81 5.68
N ASP A 70 15.37 -5.93 5.20
CA ASP A 70 16.44 -5.98 4.19
C ASP A 70 15.92 -5.87 2.73
N GLY A 71 14.61 -5.64 2.57
CA GLY A 71 14.01 -5.34 1.27
C GLY A 71 13.55 -6.55 0.46
N LYS A 72 13.60 -7.76 1.02
CA LYS A 72 13.07 -8.95 0.35
C LYS A 72 11.55 -8.89 0.27
N SER A 73 10.98 -8.95 -0.93
CA SER A 73 9.53 -9.05 -1.13
C SER A 73 8.99 -10.37 -0.60
N LEU A 74 7.91 -10.28 0.17
CA LEU A 74 7.17 -11.42 0.72
C LEU A 74 5.88 -11.68 -0.08
N ARG A 75 5.86 -11.28 -1.33
CA ARG A 75 4.71 -11.44 -2.22
C ARG A 75 4.29 -12.89 -2.31
N LEU A 76 3.00 -13.14 -2.11
CA LEU A 76 2.39 -14.45 -2.33
C LEU A 76 0.99 -14.29 -2.93
N GLU A 77 0.49 -15.35 -3.52
CA GLU A 77 -0.92 -15.45 -3.85
C GLU A 77 -1.71 -15.74 -2.57
N LEU A 78 -2.68 -14.87 -2.29
CA LEU A 78 -3.42 -14.89 -1.04
C LEU A 78 -4.64 -15.81 -1.18
N ASP A 79 -4.52 -17.02 -0.72
CA ASP A 79 -5.64 -17.87 -0.35
C ASP A 79 -5.59 -18.22 1.14
N SER A 80 -6.68 -18.71 1.70
CA SER A 80 -6.77 -18.94 3.14
C SER A 80 -5.77 -19.98 3.68
N GLU A 81 -5.37 -20.93 2.88
CA GLU A 81 -4.35 -21.93 3.26
C GLU A 81 -2.96 -21.32 3.24
N ASN A 82 -2.64 -20.56 2.22
CA ASN A 82 -1.36 -19.89 2.08
C ASN A 82 -1.16 -18.82 3.15
N GLU A 83 -2.19 -18.06 3.49
CA GLU A 83 -2.16 -17.05 4.55
C GLU A 83 -1.79 -17.65 5.92
N ASN A 84 -2.45 -18.73 6.32
CA ASN A 84 -2.15 -19.41 7.59
C ASN A 84 -0.72 -19.94 7.63
N ARG A 85 -0.27 -20.54 6.53
CA ARG A 85 1.09 -21.06 6.40
C ARG A 85 2.12 -19.95 6.42
N PHE A 86 1.84 -18.84 5.73
CA PHE A 86 2.68 -17.65 5.71
C PHE A 86 2.87 -17.08 7.11
N CYS A 87 1.79 -16.83 7.85
CA CYS A 87 1.86 -16.34 9.22
C CYS A 87 2.63 -17.29 10.13
N LYS A 88 2.43 -18.61 9.99
CA LYS A 88 3.16 -19.60 10.78
C LYS A 88 4.67 -19.54 10.55
N TRP A 89 5.12 -19.30 9.32
CA TRP A 89 6.55 -19.27 8.99
C TRP A 89 7.21 -17.93 9.29
N TRP A 90 6.47 -16.83 9.15
CA TRP A 90 7.00 -15.49 9.24
C TRP A 90 6.53 -14.71 10.48
N ARG A 91 5.79 -15.34 11.37
CA ARG A 91 5.26 -14.67 12.56
C ARG A 91 6.35 -13.87 13.29
N GLU A 92 5.95 -12.70 13.82
CA GLU A 92 6.82 -11.79 14.55
C GLU A 92 8.02 -11.23 13.73
N THR A 93 8.16 -11.60 12.46
CA THR A 93 9.22 -11.07 11.63
C THR A 93 8.98 -9.57 11.37
N PRO A 94 9.97 -8.70 11.67
CA PRO A 94 9.88 -7.29 11.31
C PRO A 94 9.71 -7.11 9.80
N ALA A 95 8.78 -6.26 9.41
CA ALA A 95 8.41 -6.07 8.01
C ALA A 95 7.98 -4.63 7.73
N ARG A 96 7.97 -4.27 6.45
CA ARG A 96 7.42 -3.01 5.94
C ARG A 96 6.30 -3.28 4.96
N LEU A 97 5.17 -2.62 5.17
CA LEU A 97 4.06 -2.59 4.22
C LEU A 97 4.21 -1.33 3.37
N HIS A 98 4.30 -1.51 2.07
CA HIS A 98 4.41 -0.45 1.09
C HIS A 98 3.08 -0.30 0.36
N LEU A 99 2.51 0.88 0.40
CA LEU A 99 1.34 1.24 -0.39
C LEU A 99 1.75 2.24 -1.45
N VAL A 100 1.48 1.94 -2.69
CA VAL A 100 1.65 2.89 -3.80
C VAL A 100 0.30 3.21 -4.41
N VAL A 101 0.02 4.49 -4.52
CA VAL A 101 -1.15 5.02 -5.21
C VAL A 101 -0.69 5.66 -6.52
N ALA A 102 -1.26 5.21 -7.64
CA ALA A 102 -1.15 5.87 -8.92
C ALA A 102 -2.39 6.73 -9.14
N LEU A 103 -2.22 8.02 -9.29
CA LEU A 103 -3.29 9.01 -9.44
C LEU A 103 -3.21 9.68 -10.81
N ARG A 104 -4.30 9.73 -11.52
CA ARG A 104 -4.49 10.54 -12.73
C ARG A 104 -5.63 11.52 -12.48
N ARG A 105 -5.33 12.82 -12.46
CA ARG A 105 -6.29 13.86 -12.06
C ARG A 105 -7.38 14.12 -13.08
N ALA A 106 -7.10 13.86 -14.35
CA ALA A 106 -8.02 14.06 -15.47
C ALA A 106 -7.65 13.11 -16.61
N PRO A 107 -8.56 12.84 -17.56
CA PRO A 107 -8.22 12.09 -18.76
C PRO A 107 -7.03 12.70 -19.49
N GLY A 108 -6.03 11.87 -19.84
CA GLY A 108 -4.82 12.30 -20.54
C GLY A 108 -3.77 13.02 -19.68
N ALA A 109 -4.05 13.29 -18.40
CA ALA A 109 -3.06 13.84 -17.48
C ALA A 109 -1.98 12.79 -17.13
N GLU A 110 -0.81 13.29 -16.71
CA GLU A 110 0.24 12.42 -16.18
C GLU A 110 -0.21 11.64 -14.95
N ILE A 111 0.33 10.45 -14.78
CA ILE A 111 0.10 9.63 -13.60
C ILE A 111 1.12 10.01 -12.54
N GLU A 112 0.62 10.52 -11.42
CA GLU A 112 1.39 10.80 -10.23
C GLU A 112 1.45 9.56 -9.34
N LEU A 113 2.61 9.27 -8.76
CA LEU A 113 2.80 8.18 -7.81
C LEU A 113 3.02 8.73 -6.41
N VAL A 114 2.26 8.20 -5.46
CA VAL A 114 2.40 8.52 -4.04
C VAL A 114 2.67 7.22 -3.30
N THR A 115 3.71 7.20 -2.47
CA THR A 115 4.11 6.00 -1.71
C THR A 115 4.02 6.28 -0.22
N GLY A 116 3.37 5.36 0.49
CA GLY A 116 3.39 5.27 1.94
C GLY A 116 4.08 3.99 2.39
N VAL A 117 4.80 4.08 3.50
CA VAL A 117 5.46 2.92 4.12
C VAL A 117 5.05 2.86 5.57
N CYS A 118 4.67 1.67 6.02
CA CYS A 118 4.34 1.40 7.41
C CYS A 118 5.24 0.29 7.93
N GLU A 119 5.95 0.54 9.02
CA GLU A 119 6.75 -0.47 9.71
C GLU A 119 5.90 -1.26 10.71
N GLY A 120 6.24 -2.52 10.88
CA GLY A 120 5.53 -3.42 11.78
C GLY A 120 6.11 -4.81 11.76
N ARG A 121 5.26 -5.79 11.91
CA ARG A 121 5.63 -7.20 11.94
C ARG A 121 4.56 -8.08 11.27
N ILE A 122 4.96 -9.27 10.92
CA ILE A 122 4.01 -10.27 10.45
C ILE A 122 3.16 -10.75 11.62
N ALA A 123 1.85 -10.86 11.40
CA ALA A 123 0.91 -11.36 12.40
C ALA A 123 1.11 -12.85 12.68
N ASP A 124 0.71 -13.30 13.88
CA ASP A 124 0.76 -14.72 14.26
C ASP A 124 -0.21 -15.56 13.46
N GLN A 125 -1.33 -14.95 13.08
CA GLN A 125 -2.38 -15.56 12.26
C GLN A 125 -3.12 -14.48 11.47
N PRO A 126 -3.74 -14.83 10.34
CA PRO A 126 -4.56 -13.88 9.59
C PRO A 126 -5.72 -13.37 10.44
N ALA A 127 -5.99 -12.07 10.36
CA ALA A 127 -7.09 -11.42 11.08
C ALA A 127 -7.90 -10.50 10.17
N GLY A 128 -9.20 -10.42 10.40
CA GLY A 128 -10.11 -9.56 9.64
C GLY A 128 -10.61 -10.18 8.32
N PRO A 129 -11.36 -9.40 7.52
CA PRO A 129 -11.98 -9.87 6.28
C PRO A 129 -10.95 -10.24 5.20
N HIS A 130 -11.21 -11.30 4.45
CA HIS A 130 -10.36 -11.78 3.34
C HIS A 130 -10.03 -10.73 2.28
N VAL A 131 -10.92 -9.80 2.06
CA VAL A 131 -10.78 -8.76 1.03
C VAL A 131 -9.76 -7.67 1.36
N LEU A 132 -9.20 -7.67 2.56
CA LEU A 132 -8.18 -6.70 2.98
C LEU A 132 -6.74 -7.11 2.60
N GLY A 133 -6.54 -8.30 2.01
CA GLY A 133 -5.24 -8.72 1.51
C GLY A 133 -4.14 -8.72 2.59
N TRP A 134 -3.04 -8.01 2.34
CA TRP A 134 -1.89 -7.94 3.24
C TRP A 134 -2.21 -7.38 4.63
N ASP A 135 -3.23 -6.54 4.76
CA ASP A 135 -3.63 -5.96 6.06
C ASP A 135 -4.00 -7.02 7.10
N ARG A 136 -4.42 -8.20 6.65
CA ARG A 136 -4.72 -9.35 7.53
C ARG A 136 -3.49 -10.00 8.12
N LEU A 137 -2.33 -9.82 7.49
CA LEU A 137 -1.09 -10.52 7.77
C LEU A 137 -0.05 -9.64 8.46
N PHE A 138 -0.36 -8.37 8.65
CA PHE A 138 0.57 -7.36 9.12
C PHE A 138 0.03 -6.62 10.33
N VAL A 139 0.88 -6.45 11.34
CA VAL A 139 0.58 -5.66 12.53
C VAL A 139 1.46 -4.42 12.52
N PRO A 140 0.89 -3.23 12.36
CA PRO A 140 1.64 -1.98 12.42
C PRO A 140 2.36 -1.82 13.75
N ALA A 141 3.53 -1.21 13.72
CA ALA A 141 4.17 -0.73 14.94
C ALA A 141 3.32 0.38 15.58
N PRO A 142 3.31 0.52 16.91
CA PRO A 142 2.65 1.64 17.58
C PRO A 142 3.16 2.98 17.05
N ASP A 143 2.28 3.98 16.95
CA ASP A 143 2.66 5.34 16.60
C ASP A 143 3.77 5.84 17.53
N GLY A 144 4.88 6.29 16.96
CA GLY A 144 6.07 6.73 17.71
C GLY A 144 7.21 5.71 17.78
N ALA A 145 6.99 4.46 17.34
CA ALA A 145 8.07 3.46 17.21
C ALA A 145 8.75 3.51 15.83
N ALA A 146 8.35 4.42 14.96
CA ALA A 146 8.98 4.62 13.67
C ALA A 146 10.27 5.41 13.84
N GLY A 147 11.40 4.70 13.73
CA GLY A 147 12.66 5.31 13.37
C GLY A 147 13.66 5.61 14.47
N GLU A 148 14.15 4.60 15.16
CA GLU A 148 15.58 4.53 15.37
C GLU A 148 16.19 3.69 14.23
N GLY A 149 16.03 4.18 13.02
CA GLY A 149 16.76 3.72 11.85
C GLY A 149 18.15 4.28 11.94
N ASP A 150 19.10 3.38 12.08
CA ASP A 150 20.49 3.47 11.67
C ASP A 150 21.01 4.91 11.47
N LYS A 151 21.56 5.49 12.52
CA LYS A 151 22.50 6.59 12.40
C LYS A 151 23.79 5.96 11.89
N GLY A 152 23.92 5.91 10.56
CA GLY A 152 25.24 5.80 9.96
C GLY A 152 26.14 6.87 10.56
N ASP A 153 27.24 6.44 11.14
CA ASP A 153 28.32 7.27 11.61
C ASP A 153 28.84 8.12 10.44
N GLU A 154 28.32 9.33 10.29
CA GLU A 154 29.04 10.40 9.63
C GLU A 154 29.59 11.31 10.72
N GLU A 155 30.85 11.08 11.08
CA GLU A 155 31.69 12.12 11.65
C GLU A 155 31.71 13.30 10.68
N GLY A 156 31.00 14.33 11.02
CA GLY A 156 31.00 15.64 10.38
C GLY A 156 30.69 16.68 11.43
N ASP A 157 31.74 17.14 12.06
CA ASP A 157 31.81 18.36 12.86
C ASP A 157 31.05 19.51 12.17
N ASP A 158 29.99 20.01 12.79
CA ASP A 158 29.79 21.43 13.02
C ASP A 158 28.44 21.65 13.71
N GLY A 159 28.54 22.20 14.91
CA GLY A 159 27.42 22.46 15.78
C GLY A 159 26.37 23.41 15.22
N ILE A 160 25.13 22.95 15.21
CA ILE A 160 23.97 23.80 15.43
C ILE A 160 22.97 23.03 16.29
N THR A 161 22.94 23.39 17.55
CA THR A 161 21.91 23.01 18.49
C THR A 161 20.60 23.70 18.07
N LEU A 162 19.60 22.95 17.68
CA LEU A 162 18.23 23.43 17.73
C LEU A 162 17.56 22.82 18.94
N ALA A 163 17.50 23.62 19.99
CA ALA A 163 16.66 23.39 21.15
C ALA A 163 15.23 23.79 20.83
N GLN A 164 14.30 22.98 21.32
CA GLN A 164 12.86 23.13 21.51
C GLN A 164 11.99 22.84 20.31
#